data_baaca3d8befaa2e1e7d49ac4d1cdef3e
#
_entry.id   baaca3d8befaa2e1e7d49ac4d1cdef3e
#
_cell.length_a   1.000
_cell.length_b   1.000
_cell.length_c   1.000
_cell.angle_alpha   90.00
_cell.angle_beta   90.00
_cell.angle_gamma   90.00
#
_symmetry.space_group_name_H-M   'P 1'
#
loop_
_entity.id
_entity.type
_entity.pdbx_description
1 polymer ?
#
loop_
_entity_poly.entity_id
_entity_poly.type
_entity_poly.pdbx_seq_one_letter_code
_entity_poly.pdbx_strand_id
1 'polypeptide(L)'
;MKRFLLYINTIKFLKFDQVINAILLIVGIVFAEEIIFRGWLMEEMVLLYGFRRGMIFQSVIFSFAHYRSDIGLLALIPFLSGLFLFGIVLTLRRTIDRGSLWGCVGLHGGLVSIWYLIDSGMVSFSIDTPYFLIGPSKNMVNPIGSVIGIIILLITIFFQRRLFSRTGRFLASTVNASSNEETP
;
A
#
# COMPACT_ATOMS: atom_id res chain seq x y z
N MET A 1 -4.99 -8.88 -26.68
CA MET A 1 -5.95 -7.79 -26.49
C MET A 1 -7.41 -8.23 -26.51
N LYS A 2 -7.91 -9.02 -27.48
CA LYS A 2 -9.31 -9.48 -27.52
C LYS A 2 -9.79 -10.28 -26.29
N ARG A 3 -8.94 -11.11 -25.65
CA ARG A 3 -9.31 -11.88 -24.46
C ARG A 3 -9.47 -11.06 -23.18
N PHE A 4 -8.78 -9.93 -23.07
CA PHE A 4 -8.90 -9.04 -21.90
C PHE A 4 -10.24 -8.27 -21.92
N LEU A 5 -10.73 -7.89 -23.09
CA LEU A 5 -12.03 -7.23 -23.26
C LEU A 5 -13.24 -8.12 -22.95
N LEU A 6 -13.06 -9.47 -22.93
CA LEU A 6 -14.11 -10.41 -22.54
C LEU A 6 -14.47 -10.32 -21.04
N TYR A 7 -13.60 -9.75 -20.22
CA TYR A 7 -13.80 -9.64 -18.76
C TYR A 7 -14.35 -8.28 -18.31
N ILE A 8 -14.48 -7.32 -19.23
CA ILE A 8 -15.05 -6.01 -18.96
C ILE A 8 -16.41 -5.91 -19.66
N ASN A 9 -17.48 -5.83 -18.87
CA ASN A 9 -18.84 -5.73 -19.42
C ASN A 9 -19.20 -4.31 -19.85
N THR A 10 -18.80 -3.31 -19.04
CA THR A 10 -19.18 -1.92 -19.28
C THR A 10 -18.10 -0.98 -18.77
N ILE A 11 -17.84 0.08 -19.54
CA ILE A 11 -17.05 1.25 -19.11
C ILE A 11 -18.00 2.44 -19.08
N LYS A 12 -18.11 3.13 -17.94
CA LYS A 12 -18.95 4.31 -17.76
C LYS A 12 -18.09 5.53 -17.47
N PHE A 13 -18.61 6.70 -17.80
CA PHE A 13 -17.97 7.96 -17.42
C PHE A 13 -18.07 8.18 -15.90
N LEU A 14 -17.03 8.77 -15.32
CA LEU A 14 -17.00 9.17 -13.93
C LEU A 14 -18.05 10.27 -13.67
N LYS A 15 -18.75 10.14 -12.55
CA LYS A 15 -19.64 11.17 -12.05
C LYS A 15 -18.88 12.11 -11.11
N PHE A 16 -19.33 13.34 -11.00
CA PHE A 16 -18.70 14.35 -10.15
C PHE A 16 -18.67 13.96 -8.67
N ASP A 17 -19.75 13.37 -8.16
CA ASP A 17 -19.84 12.86 -6.79
C ASP A 17 -18.83 11.76 -6.49
N GLN A 18 -18.54 10.88 -7.46
CA GLN A 18 -17.51 9.84 -7.32
C GLN A 18 -16.11 10.45 -7.19
N VAL A 19 -15.80 11.48 -7.95
CA VAL A 19 -14.51 12.19 -7.86
C VAL A 19 -14.36 12.88 -6.49
N ILE A 20 -15.41 13.56 -6.01
CA ILE A 20 -15.41 14.18 -4.69
C ILE A 20 -15.21 13.14 -3.60
N ASN A 21 -15.91 12.02 -3.64
CA ASN A 21 -15.74 10.93 -2.67
C ASN A 21 -14.32 10.34 -2.70
N ALA A 22 -13.72 10.19 -3.88
CA ALA A 22 -12.33 9.73 -4.00
C ALA A 22 -11.35 10.71 -3.32
N ILE A 23 -11.56 12.02 -3.47
CA ILE A 23 -10.74 13.05 -2.79
C ILE A 23 -10.96 12.99 -1.27
N LEU A 24 -12.21 12.86 -0.81
CA LEU A 24 -12.52 12.76 0.62
C LEU A 24 -11.91 11.50 1.26
N LEU A 25 -11.82 10.39 0.52
CA LEU A 25 -11.12 9.19 0.98
C LEU A 25 -9.63 9.48 1.25
N ILE A 26 -8.94 10.20 0.36
CA ILE A 26 -7.53 10.55 0.55
C ILE A 26 -7.35 11.48 1.74
N VAL A 27 -8.09 12.58 1.78
CA VAL A 27 -7.90 13.65 2.77
C VAL A 27 -8.41 13.25 4.15
N GLY A 28 -9.51 12.50 4.22
CA GLY A 28 -10.09 12.07 5.48
C GLY A 28 -9.48 10.77 6.00
N ILE A 29 -9.86 9.66 5.36
CA ILE A 29 -9.57 8.32 5.90
C ILE A 29 -8.08 7.99 5.75
N VAL A 30 -7.52 8.08 4.54
CA VAL A 30 -6.14 7.66 4.29
C VAL A 30 -5.16 8.52 5.06
N PHE A 31 -5.35 9.83 5.09
CA PHE A 31 -4.47 10.73 5.84
C PHE A 31 -4.49 10.43 7.34
N ALA A 32 -5.66 10.19 7.92
CA ALA A 32 -5.79 9.79 9.32
C ALA A 32 -5.12 8.44 9.60
N GLU A 33 -5.30 7.46 8.73
CA GLU A 33 -4.63 6.15 8.85
C GLU A 33 -3.11 6.27 8.78
N GLU A 34 -2.55 7.07 7.87
CA GLU A 34 -1.11 7.24 7.76
C GLU A 34 -0.52 7.94 9.00
N ILE A 35 -1.23 8.89 9.61
CA ILE A 35 -0.83 9.49 10.88
C ILE A 35 -0.78 8.43 11.99
N ILE A 36 -1.82 7.60 12.10
CA ILE A 36 -1.93 6.58 13.14
C ILE A 36 -0.88 5.48 12.93
N PHE A 37 -0.85 4.87 11.74
CA PHE A 37 -0.04 3.68 11.50
C PHE A 37 1.42 4.00 11.20
N ARG A 38 1.70 5.02 10.38
CA ARG A 38 3.06 5.37 9.96
C ARG A 38 3.65 6.52 10.77
N GLY A 39 2.81 7.42 11.29
CA GLY A 39 3.22 8.42 12.25
C GLY A 39 3.50 7.78 13.60
N TRP A 40 2.46 7.57 14.37
CA TRP A 40 2.57 7.17 15.78
C TRP A 40 2.95 5.71 15.98
N LEU A 41 2.15 4.76 15.49
CA LEU A 41 2.35 3.33 15.80
C LEU A 41 3.71 2.81 15.34
N MET A 42 4.17 3.23 14.17
CA MET A 42 5.48 2.83 13.66
C MET A 42 6.62 3.33 14.56
N GLU A 43 6.54 4.54 15.07
CA GLU A 43 7.55 5.11 15.98
C GLU A 43 7.59 4.32 17.28
N GLU A 44 6.45 4.05 17.90
CA GLU A 44 6.36 3.24 19.12
C GLU A 44 6.92 1.82 18.90
N MET A 45 6.56 1.18 17.80
CA MET A 45 7.06 -0.18 17.50
C MET A 45 8.58 -0.18 17.25
N VAL A 46 9.12 0.87 16.64
CA VAL A 46 10.57 0.99 16.41
C VAL A 46 11.31 1.23 17.72
N LEU A 47 10.79 2.06 18.61
CA LEU A 47 11.37 2.29 19.94
C LEU A 47 11.42 1.00 20.77
N LEU A 48 10.37 0.20 20.75
CA LEU A 48 10.26 -1.01 21.55
C LEU A 48 11.06 -2.18 20.98
N TYR A 49 11.09 -2.37 19.66
CA TYR A 49 11.56 -3.61 19.01
C TYR A 49 12.65 -3.40 17.96
N GLY A 50 13.05 -2.16 17.70
CA GLY A 50 13.94 -1.80 16.61
C GLY A 50 13.24 -1.81 15.23
N PHE A 51 13.90 -1.20 14.23
CA PHE A 51 13.28 -0.92 12.91
C PHE A 51 12.67 -2.15 12.23
N ARG A 52 13.42 -3.26 12.12
CA ARG A 52 12.95 -4.42 11.36
C ARG A 52 11.72 -5.08 11.98
N ARG A 53 11.75 -5.29 13.30
CA ARG A 53 10.63 -5.90 14.04
C ARG A 53 9.46 -4.93 14.13
N GLY A 54 9.73 -3.65 14.40
CA GLY A 54 8.71 -2.60 14.44
C GLY A 54 7.93 -2.49 13.13
N MET A 55 8.62 -2.54 11.98
CA MET A 55 7.99 -2.58 10.65
C MET A 55 7.05 -3.79 10.50
N ILE A 56 7.50 -4.99 10.94
CA ILE A 56 6.68 -6.21 10.86
C ILE A 56 5.45 -6.08 11.75
N PHE A 57 5.60 -5.72 13.02
CA PHE A 57 4.49 -5.59 13.97
C PHE A 57 3.47 -4.54 13.53
N GLN A 58 3.94 -3.35 13.13
CA GLN A 58 3.06 -2.32 12.59
C GLN A 58 2.28 -2.82 11.36
N SER A 59 2.92 -3.53 10.43
CA SER A 59 2.27 -4.05 9.23
C SER A 59 1.25 -5.15 9.54
N VAL A 60 1.51 -5.98 10.56
CA VAL A 60 0.54 -6.97 11.07
C VAL A 60 -0.68 -6.27 11.65
N ILE A 61 -0.47 -5.28 12.54
CA ILE A 61 -1.57 -4.53 13.15
C ILE A 61 -2.39 -3.80 12.08
N PHE A 62 -1.74 -3.14 11.12
CA PHE A 62 -2.39 -2.50 9.97
C PHE A 62 -3.25 -3.49 9.18
N SER A 63 -2.72 -4.66 8.87
CA SER A 63 -3.47 -5.71 8.16
C SER A 63 -4.71 -6.14 8.94
N PHE A 64 -4.57 -6.44 10.23
CA PHE A 64 -5.69 -6.88 11.07
C PHE A 64 -6.72 -5.79 11.36
N ALA A 65 -6.34 -4.51 11.35
CA ALA A 65 -7.28 -3.39 11.45
C ALA A 65 -8.28 -3.35 10.28
N HIS A 66 -7.95 -4.00 9.17
CA HIS A 66 -8.82 -4.14 7.99
C HIS A 66 -9.51 -5.52 7.92
N TYR A 67 -9.60 -6.24 9.04
CA TYR A 67 -10.27 -7.54 9.10
C TYR A 67 -11.72 -7.45 8.61
N ARG A 68 -12.13 -8.42 7.81
CA ARG A 68 -13.48 -8.54 7.26
C ARG A 68 -14.04 -9.92 7.51
N SER A 69 -15.12 -10.01 8.28
CA SER A 69 -15.80 -11.27 8.59
C SER A 69 -16.72 -11.78 7.47
N ASP A 70 -17.05 -10.91 6.51
CA ASP A 70 -18.04 -11.15 5.45
C ASP A 70 -17.48 -11.88 4.21
N ILE A 71 -16.16 -12.03 4.07
CA ILE A 71 -15.53 -12.57 2.85
C ILE A 71 -15.11 -14.04 2.92
N GLY A 72 -15.25 -14.67 4.06
CA GLY A 72 -14.81 -16.06 4.28
C GLY A 72 -13.27 -16.24 4.37
N LEU A 73 -12.85 -17.31 5.01
CA LEU A 73 -11.43 -17.52 5.36
C LEU A 73 -10.52 -17.62 4.13
N LEU A 74 -10.96 -18.29 3.06
CA LEU A 74 -10.16 -18.46 1.83
C LEU A 74 -9.86 -17.15 1.11
N ALA A 75 -10.75 -16.16 1.21
CA ALA A 75 -10.54 -14.83 0.66
C ALA A 75 -9.81 -13.90 1.65
N LEU A 76 -10.04 -14.12 2.95
CA LEU A 76 -9.44 -13.30 4.00
C LEU A 76 -7.92 -13.45 4.04
N ILE A 77 -7.39 -14.66 3.91
CA ILE A 77 -5.95 -14.92 3.96
C ILE A 77 -5.18 -14.11 2.89
N PRO A 78 -5.48 -14.21 1.59
CA PRO A 78 -4.76 -13.41 0.58
C PRO A 78 -5.00 -11.90 0.74
N PHE A 79 -6.18 -11.49 1.20
CA PHE A 79 -6.48 -10.09 1.47
C PHE A 79 -5.60 -9.51 2.59
N LEU A 80 -5.55 -10.18 3.75
CA LEU A 80 -4.70 -9.76 4.86
C LEU A 80 -3.21 -9.86 4.51
N SER A 81 -2.80 -10.87 3.74
CA SER A 81 -1.42 -10.98 3.26
C SER A 81 -1.03 -9.80 2.37
N GLY A 82 -1.91 -9.39 1.46
CA GLY A 82 -1.71 -8.21 0.63
C GLY A 82 -1.61 -6.93 1.44
N LEU A 83 -2.50 -6.73 2.42
CA LEU A 83 -2.46 -5.59 3.34
C LEU A 83 -1.19 -5.57 4.20
N PHE A 84 -0.74 -6.72 4.67
CA PHE A 84 0.54 -6.84 5.39
C PHE A 84 1.72 -6.39 4.51
N LEU A 85 1.81 -6.88 3.28
CA LEU A 85 2.86 -6.47 2.33
C LEU A 85 2.75 -4.98 2.00
N PHE A 86 1.53 -4.47 1.85
CA PHE A 86 1.29 -3.05 1.63
C PHE A 86 1.74 -2.20 2.83
N GLY A 87 1.50 -2.67 4.05
CA GLY A 87 2.04 -2.09 5.27
C GLY A 87 3.57 -1.93 5.23
N ILE A 88 4.28 -2.98 4.78
CA ILE A 88 5.73 -2.93 4.59
C ILE A 88 6.13 -1.91 3.52
N VAL A 89 5.44 -1.88 2.37
CA VAL A 89 5.69 -0.91 1.28
C VAL A 89 5.60 0.52 1.80
N LEU A 90 4.54 0.85 2.55
CA LEU A 90 4.33 2.20 3.08
C LEU A 90 5.37 2.57 4.14
N THR A 91 5.77 1.62 5.00
CA THR A 91 6.84 1.86 5.98
C THR A 91 8.18 2.13 5.30
N LEU A 92 8.55 1.36 4.28
CA LEU A 92 9.77 1.59 3.50
C LEU A 92 9.69 2.94 2.77
N ARG A 93 8.51 3.29 2.23
CA ARG A 93 8.30 4.59 1.58
C ARG A 93 8.56 5.74 2.53
N ARG A 94 7.96 5.73 3.73
CA ARG A 94 8.22 6.75 4.76
C ARG A 94 9.71 6.89 5.08
N THR A 95 10.40 5.76 5.17
CA THR A 95 11.84 5.77 5.48
C THR A 95 12.67 6.38 4.35
N ILE A 96 12.33 6.07 3.08
CA ILE A 96 12.96 6.69 1.91
C ILE A 96 12.70 8.20 1.88
N ASP A 97 11.51 8.63 2.25
CA ASP A 97 11.08 10.03 2.33
C ASP A 97 11.55 10.72 3.62
N ARG A 98 12.52 10.14 4.33
CA ARG A 98 13.13 10.70 5.55
C ARG A 98 12.12 11.05 6.65
N GLY A 99 11.11 10.22 6.84
CA GLY A 99 10.06 10.37 7.83
C GLY A 99 8.82 11.15 7.38
N SER A 100 8.81 11.71 6.18
CA SER A 100 7.64 12.37 5.60
C SER A 100 6.52 11.38 5.32
N LEU A 101 5.28 11.75 5.65
CA LEU A 101 4.08 10.94 5.38
C LEU A 101 3.48 11.17 3.99
N TRP A 102 3.87 12.22 3.29
CA TRP A 102 3.25 12.59 2.01
C TRP A 102 3.38 11.52 0.93
N GLY A 103 4.54 10.83 0.87
CA GLY A 103 4.72 9.70 -0.04
C GLY A 103 3.82 8.51 0.30
N CYS A 104 3.58 8.26 1.58
CA CYS A 104 2.64 7.23 2.03
C CYS A 104 1.19 7.61 1.72
N VAL A 105 0.79 8.83 2.03
CA VAL A 105 -0.55 9.37 1.72
C VAL A 105 -0.82 9.32 0.22
N GLY A 106 0.15 9.74 -0.61
CA GLY A 106 0.02 9.69 -2.06
C GLY A 106 -0.11 8.27 -2.61
N LEU A 107 0.72 7.34 -2.15
CA LEU A 107 0.70 5.94 -2.59
C LEU A 107 -0.56 5.21 -2.11
N HIS A 108 -0.89 5.33 -0.82
CA HIS A 108 -2.07 4.71 -0.23
C HIS A 108 -3.35 5.34 -0.78
N GLY A 109 -3.45 6.66 -0.72
CA GLY A 109 -4.61 7.39 -1.20
C GLY A 109 -4.84 7.21 -2.70
N GLY A 110 -3.76 7.24 -3.50
CA GLY A 110 -3.85 6.95 -4.92
C GLY A 110 -4.40 5.55 -5.20
N LEU A 111 -3.88 4.52 -4.51
CA LEU A 111 -4.38 3.15 -4.69
C LEU A 111 -5.86 3.02 -4.31
N VAL A 112 -6.24 3.51 -3.12
CA VAL A 112 -7.62 3.40 -2.60
C VAL A 112 -8.58 4.20 -3.48
N SER A 113 -8.24 5.42 -3.86
CA SER A 113 -9.14 6.29 -4.64
C SER A 113 -9.29 5.84 -6.07
N ILE A 114 -8.21 5.44 -6.74
CA ILE A 114 -8.29 4.90 -8.10
C ILE A 114 -9.13 3.62 -8.08
N TRP A 115 -8.92 2.74 -7.09
CA TRP A 115 -9.70 1.53 -7.00
C TRP A 115 -11.18 1.82 -6.69
N TYR A 116 -11.47 2.76 -5.80
CA TYR A 116 -12.84 3.23 -5.55
C TYR A 116 -13.53 3.72 -6.83
N LEU A 117 -12.83 4.50 -7.66
CA LEU A 117 -13.38 5.00 -8.92
C LEU A 117 -13.65 3.85 -9.92
N ILE A 118 -12.77 2.86 -9.99
CA ILE A 118 -12.96 1.68 -10.84
C ILE A 118 -14.18 0.88 -10.36
N ASP A 119 -14.24 0.55 -9.09
CA ASP A 119 -15.27 -0.30 -8.48
C ASP A 119 -16.64 0.39 -8.42
N SER A 120 -16.69 1.70 -8.16
CA SER A 120 -17.92 2.49 -8.03
C SER A 120 -18.71 2.71 -9.33
N GLY A 121 -18.26 2.13 -10.45
CA GLY A 121 -19.03 2.08 -11.69
C GLY A 121 -18.31 2.54 -12.95
N MET A 122 -17.01 2.86 -12.87
CA MET A 122 -16.21 3.12 -14.06
C MET A 122 -16.02 1.85 -14.90
N VAL A 123 -15.84 0.72 -14.22
CA VAL A 123 -15.65 -0.60 -14.85
C VAL A 123 -16.54 -1.63 -14.16
N SER A 124 -17.30 -2.42 -14.92
CA SER A 124 -17.94 -3.61 -14.40
C SER A 124 -17.26 -4.85 -14.96
N PHE A 125 -16.85 -5.76 -14.06
CA PHE A 125 -16.22 -7.02 -14.44
C PHE A 125 -17.27 -8.06 -14.77
N SER A 126 -16.95 -8.93 -15.74
CA SER A 126 -17.78 -10.10 -16.04
C SER A 126 -17.76 -11.08 -14.86
N ILE A 127 -18.86 -11.82 -14.67
CA ILE A 127 -18.96 -12.90 -13.68
C ILE A 127 -17.94 -14.03 -13.92
N ASP A 128 -17.46 -14.15 -15.15
CA ASP A 128 -16.44 -15.15 -15.55
C ASP A 128 -15.01 -14.67 -15.31
N THR A 129 -14.83 -13.43 -14.81
CA THR A 129 -13.48 -12.92 -14.52
C THR A 129 -12.86 -13.74 -13.41
N PRO A 130 -11.66 -14.31 -13.63
CA PRO A 130 -10.96 -15.05 -12.58
C PRO A 130 -10.67 -14.15 -11.39
N TYR A 131 -11.24 -14.46 -10.23
CA TYR A 131 -11.13 -13.63 -9.02
C TYR A 131 -9.68 -13.42 -8.57
N PHE A 132 -8.79 -14.38 -8.77
CA PHE A 132 -7.38 -14.26 -8.43
C PHE A 132 -6.66 -13.11 -9.18
N LEU A 133 -7.24 -12.60 -10.28
CA LEU A 133 -6.72 -11.44 -11.02
C LEU A 133 -7.18 -10.11 -10.44
N ILE A 134 -8.43 -10.04 -9.96
CA ILE A 134 -9.10 -8.80 -9.61
C ILE A 134 -9.38 -8.65 -8.11
N GLY A 135 -9.28 -9.74 -7.34
CA GLY A 135 -9.56 -9.67 -5.91
C GLY A 135 -9.42 -11.00 -5.20
N PRO A 136 -9.60 -11.05 -3.90
CA PRO A 136 -9.49 -12.26 -3.10
C PRO A 136 -10.69 -13.19 -3.29
N SER A 137 -11.85 -12.70 -3.75
CA SER A 137 -13.03 -13.51 -4.02
C SER A 137 -13.93 -12.91 -5.10
N LYS A 138 -14.92 -13.68 -5.57
CA LYS A 138 -15.92 -13.20 -6.53
C LYS A 138 -16.77 -12.04 -5.98
N ASN A 139 -16.98 -12.01 -4.68
CA ASN A 139 -17.82 -11.02 -4.00
C ASN A 139 -17.02 -9.81 -3.51
N MET A 140 -15.70 -9.85 -3.64
CA MET A 140 -14.83 -8.76 -3.22
C MET A 140 -13.76 -8.51 -4.29
N VAL A 141 -14.02 -7.50 -5.08
CA VAL A 141 -13.06 -7.01 -6.07
C VAL A 141 -12.11 -6.04 -5.37
N ASN A 142 -10.88 -6.48 -5.11
CA ASN A 142 -9.85 -5.64 -4.50
C ASN A 142 -8.46 -6.15 -4.91
N PRO A 143 -7.66 -5.36 -5.63
CA PRO A 143 -6.39 -5.80 -6.20
C PRO A 143 -5.36 -6.20 -5.15
N ILE A 144 -5.46 -5.66 -3.93
CA ILE A 144 -4.47 -5.90 -2.87
C ILE A 144 -4.38 -7.38 -2.46
N GLY A 145 -5.52 -8.11 -2.50
CA GLY A 145 -5.59 -9.55 -2.24
C GLY A 145 -5.49 -10.41 -3.50
N SER A 146 -5.27 -9.82 -4.69
CA SER A 146 -5.09 -10.57 -5.93
C SER A 146 -3.65 -11.07 -6.08
N VAL A 147 -3.46 -12.12 -6.87
CA VAL A 147 -2.11 -12.63 -7.19
C VAL A 147 -1.27 -11.55 -7.86
N ILE A 148 -1.85 -10.78 -8.78
CA ILE A 148 -1.16 -9.67 -9.46
C ILE A 148 -0.76 -8.59 -8.45
N GLY A 149 -1.67 -8.20 -7.56
CA GLY A 149 -1.40 -7.20 -6.52
C GLY A 149 -0.26 -7.64 -5.59
N ILE A 150 -0.28 -8.89 -5.13
CA ILE A 150 0.79 -9.45 -4.29
C ILE A 150 2.14 -9.43 -5.02
N ILE A 151 2.19 -9.83 -6.29
CA ILE A 151 3.42 -9.78 -7.09
C ILE A 151 3.93 -8.33 -7.22
N ILE A 152 3.07 -7.37 -7.53
CA ILE A 152 3.44 -5.95 -7.63
C ILE A 152 3.97 -5.44 -6.29
N LEU A 153 3.35 -5.79 -5.16
CA LEU A 153 3.82 -5.40 -3.83
C LEU A 153 5.21 -5.97 -3.53
N LEU A 154 5.46 -7.25 -3.84
CA LEU A 154 6.77 -7.87 -3.65
C LEU A 154 7.86 -7.21 -4.51
N ILE A 155 7.55 -6.91 -5.77
CA ILE A 155 8.44 -6.17 -6.66
C ILE A 155 8.73 -4.77 -6.08
N THR A 156 7.69 -4.08 -5.61
CA THR A 156 7.84 -2.74 -5.01
C THR A 156 8.72 -2.77 -3.76
N ILE A 157 8.52 -3.76 -2.86
CA ILE A 157 9.37 -3.98 -1.69
C ILE A 157 10.83 -4.19 -2.10
N PHE A 158 11.07 -5.02 -3.11
CA PHE A 158 12.41 -5.29 -3.60
C PHE A 158 13.12 -4.02 -4.09
N PHE A 159 12.46 -3.18 -4.89
CA PHE A 159 13.02 -1.93 -5.36
C PHE A 159 13.22 -0.90 -4.25
N GLN A 160 12.24 -0.74 -3.36
CA GLN A 160 12.36 0.19 -2.23
C GLN A 160 13.49 -0.20 -1.27
N ARG A 161 13.68 -1.49 -0.98
CA ARG A 161 14.82 -1.96 -0.17
C ARG A 161 16.15 -1.64 -0.81
N ARG A 162 16.27 -1.74 -2.14
CA ARG A 162 17.48 -1.33 -2.84
C ARG A 162 17.73 0.18 -2.75
N LEU A 163 16.71 1.00 -2.90
CA LEU A 163 16.80 2.44 -2.73
C LEU A 163 17.22 2.80 -1.30
N PHE A 164 16.58 2.22 -0.30
CA PHE A 164 16.91 2.41 1.10
C PHE A 164 18.39 2.09 1.41
N SER A 165 18.90 0.97 0.91
CA SER A 165 20.30 0.59 1.13
C SER A 165 21.29 1.53 0.43
N ARG A 166 20.93 2.18 -0.67
CA ARG A 166 21.76 3.18 -1.36
C ARG A 166 21.78 4.50 -0.59
N THR A 167 20.62 4.96 -0.12
CA THR A 167 20.51 6.20 0.66
C THR A 167 21.27 6.10 1.96
N GLY A 168 21.19 5.00 2.68
CA GLY A 168 21.96 4.77 3.92
C GLY A 168 23.48 4.78 3.68
N ARG A 169 23.96 4.19 2.58
CA ARG A 169 25.40 4.24 2.23
C ARG A 169 25.87 5.65 1.87
N PHE A 170 25.07 6.39 1.13
CA PHE A 170 25.38 7.77 0.78
C PHE A 170 25.51 8.66 2.03
N LEU A 171 24.56 8.58 2.97
CA LEU A 171 24.62 9.33 4.21
C LEU A 171 25.82 8.95 5.09
N ALA A 172 26.18 7.67 5.16
CA ALA A 172 27.35 7.22 5.88
C ALA A 172 28.67 7.74 5.26
N SER A 173 28.75 7.82 3.93
CA SER A 173 29.94 8.35 3.23
C SER A 173 30.11 9.86 3.43
N THR A 174 29.00 10.62 3.48
CA THR A 174 29.08 12.08 3.72
C THR A 174 29.50 12.42 5.16
N VAL A 175 29.00 11.65 6.15
CA VAL A 175 29.40 11.82 7.57
C VAL A 175 30.91 11.51 7.74
N ASN A 176 31.40 10.45 7.15
CA ASN A 176 32.84 10.10 7.23
C ASN A 176 33.73 11.12 6.50
N ALA A 177 33.24 11.74 5.41
CA ALA A 177 33.99 12.78 4.72
C ALA A 177 34.14 14.05 5.57
N SER A 178 33.05 14.49 6.22
CA SER A 178 33.07 15.69 7.09
C SER A 178 33.93 15.47 8.34
N SER A 179 33.95 14.28 8.93
CA SER A 179 34.79 13.99 10.10
C SER A 179 36.29 13.93 9.78
N ASN A 180 36.68 13.68 8.53
CA ASN A 180 38.08 13.69 8.11
C ASN A 180 38.62 15.11 7.76
N GLU A 181 37.72 16.08 7.52
CA GLU A 181 38.10 17.47 7.27
C GLU A 181 38.26 18.29 8.57
N GLU A 182 37.78 17.79 9.71
CA GLU A 182 37.88 18.47 11.01
C GLU A 182 39.11 18.03 11.84
N THR A 183 39.96 17.16 11.32
CA THR A 183 41.24 16.81 12.01
C THR A 183 42.40 17.63 11.42
N PRO A 184 42.92 18.65 12.18
CA PRO A 184 44.05 19.48 11.78
C PRO A 184 45.36 18.67 11.72
#